data_93f1c47619e3f425ac6ca90c62f14c65
#
_entry.id   93f1c47619e3f425ac6ca90c62f14c65
#
_cell.length_a   1.000
_cell.length_b   1.000
_cell.length_c   1.000
_cell.angle_alpha   90.00
_cell.angle_beta   90.00
_cell.angle_gamma   90.00
#
_symmetry.space_group_name_H-M   'P 1'
#
loop_
_entity.id
_entity.type
_entity.pdbx_description
1 polymer ?
#
loop_
_entity_poly.entity_id
_entity_poly.type
_entity_poly.pdbx_seq_one_letter_code
_entity_poly.pdbx_strand_id
1 'polypeptide(L)'
;LLSPYIIGGNSVPVIASSYRCPRLLRNGHLQTILGAYKKAPDILYNRTRIELVDGDFLDVDRVGQGHSRLAIVSYGMEGDSHRRYVRTMVKALSESDRDVWVWNYRGISGEPNRKVHFYHGGLVDDLAMVILEARLAGYLHIDLVGFSLGGNLTLNYLGRLEHRVPGEIRKAVCLSVPVDVEDCARRLNAPDNRLYIRRFLNSFRERIRQKMHVMPGHIDDVGYDEIKTLEAYDARYTVPHFGFTDVPAFYRWVSSRYVLGGMQRPTLLVNALDDPFLGPDCFPRAEAERNTFLTLEIAQHGGHLGFLGDHGWMERRVLAFLDE
;
A
#
# COMPACT_ATOMS: atom_id res chain seq x y z
N LEU A 1 6.05 32.07 4.63
CA LEU A 1 5.70 32.14 3.22
C LEU A 1 4.45 31.31 3.00
N LEU A 2 3.38 31.97 2.65
CA LEU A 2 1.97 31.59 2.62
C LEU A 2 1.69 30.20 2.07
N SER A 3 1.01 29.38 2.88
CA SER A 3 0.29 28.19 2.47
C SER A 3 -0.72 28.58 1.37
N PRO A 4 -0.80 27.88 0.21
CA PRO A 4 -1.80 28.16 -0.81
C PRO A 4 -3.18 27.53 -0.51
N TYR A 5 -3.43 27.13 0.70
CA TYR A 5 -4.64 26.41 1.09
C TYR A 5 -5.36 27.16 2.20
N ILE A 6 -6.27 27.99 1.89
CA ILE A 6 -7.53 28.35 2.55
C ILE A 6 -7.98 29.70 1.99
N ILE A 7 -8.81 29.65 0.95
CA ILE A 7 -9.90 30.63 0.77
C ILE A 7 -11.06 29.86 0.16
N GLY A 8 -12.16 29.81 0.89
CA GLY A 8 -13.52 29.45 0.51
C GLY A 8 -13.75 28.57 -0.74
N GLY A 9 -14.07 27.29 -0.54
CA GLY A 9 -14.91 26.52 -1.44
C GLY A 9 -14.40 26.33 -2.87
N ASN A 10 -13.33 25.59 -3.07
CA ASN A 10 -13.06 24.65 -4.18
C ASN A 10 -11.63 24.12 -3.96
N SER A 11 -11.52 22.98 -3.25
CA SER A 11 -10.24 22.26 -3.21
C SER A 11 -9.89 21.88 -4.64
N VAL A 12 -8.71 22.26 -5.11
CA VAL A 12 -8.20 21.78 -6.40
C VAL A 12 -7.89 20.29 -6.23
N PRO A 13 -8.68 19.38 -6.81
CA PRO A 13 -8.59 17.95 -6.52
C PRO A 13 -7.33 17.30 -7.10
N VAL A 14 -6.69 17.97 -8.08
CA VAL A 14 -5.43 17.53 -8.69
C VAL A 14 -4.39 18.61 -8.51
N ILE A 15 -3.33 18.31 -7.77
CA ILE A 15 -2.28 19.27 -7.44
C ILE A 15 -0.91 18.80 -7.93
N ALA A 16 -0.06 19.77 -8.27
CA ALA A 16 1.35 19.50 -8.53
C ALA A 16 2.09 19.28 -7.21
N SER A 17 2.96 18.26 -7.17
CA SER A 17 3.74 17.99 -5.97
C SER A 17 4.77 19.07 -5.67
N SER A 18 4.96 19.33 -4.39
CA SER A 18 6.03 20.18 -3.87
C SER A 18 7.40 19.50 -3.89
N TYR A 19 7.47 18.20 -4.18
CA TYR A 19 8.71 17.45 -4.22
C TYR A 19 9.73 18.05 -5.21
N ARG A 20 10.97 18.20 -4.75
CA ARG A 20 12.08 18.74 -5.56
C ARG A 20 13.13 17.67 -5.82
N CYS A 21 13.04 17.04 -6.99
CA CYS A 21 14.00 16.03 -7.40
C CYS A 21 15.34 16.64 -7.85
N PRO A 22 16.48 16.26 -7.25
CA PRO A 22 17.81 16.66 -7.76
C PRO A 22 18.02 16.17 -9.18
N ARG A 23 18.71 16.97 -10.01
CA ARG A 23 18.90 16.66 -11.44
C ARG A 23 19.49 15.28 -11.70
N LEU A 24 20.43 14.82 -10.87
CA LEU A 24 21.09 13.51 -11.01
C LEU A 24 20.20 12.33 -10.64
N LEU A 25 19.07 12.58 -9.99
CA LEU A 25 18.11 11.56 -9.55
C LEU A 25 16.82 11.54 -10.37
N ARG A 26 16.76 12.26 -11.48
CA ARG A 26 15.58 12.35 -12.37
C ARG A 26 15.46 11.12 -13.27
N ASN A 27 15.46 9.95 -12.65
CA ASN A 27 15.23 8.66 -13.29
C ASN A 27 14.45 7.77 -12.32
N GLY A 28 13.27 7.33 -12.71
CA GLY A 28 12.36 6.57 -11.85
C GLY A 28 12.95 5.25 -11.38
N HIS A 29 13.68 4.52 -12.23
CA HIS A 29 14.38 3.30 -11.82
C HIS A 29 15.47 3.56 -10.78
N LEU A 30 16.27 4.62 -11.00
CA LEU A 30 17.32 5.00 -10.05
C LEU A 30 16.73 5.38 -8.69
N GLN A 31 15.66 6.18 -8.69
CA GLN A 31 14.91 6.53 -7.48
C GLN A 31 14.40 5.29 -6.75
N THR A 32 13.76 4.36 -7.47
CA THR A 32 13.20 3.13 -6.93
C THR A 32 14.28 2.24 -6.30
N ILE A 33 15.37 2.00 -7.03
CA ILE A 33 16.46 1.11 -6.59
C ILE A 33 17.19 1.73 -5.40
N LEU A 34 17.70 2.95 -5.53
CA LEU A 34 18.45 3.60 -4.45
C LEU A 34 17.58 3.84 -3.21
N GLY A 35 16.28 4.10 -3.40
CA GLY A 35 15.32 4.23 -2.32
C GLY A 35 15.23 2.98 -1.46
N ALA A 36 15.30 1.81 -2.08
CA ALA A 36 15.23 0.52 -1.38
C ALA A 36 16.49 0.18 -0.57
N TYR A 37 17.67 0.68 -0.99
CA TYR A 37 18.97 0.34 -0.37
C TYR A 37 19.49 1.37 0.63
N LYS A 38 18.85 2.51 0.81
CA LYS A 38 19.25 3.48 1.85
C LYS A 38 19.12 2.89 3.24
N LYS A 39 19.98 3.33 4.15
CA LYS A 39 19.90 2.97 5.58
C LYS A 39 18.55 3.42 6.15
N ALA A 40 17.90 2.54 6.89
CA ALA A 40 16.68 2.79 7.64
C ALA A 40 16.99 2.98 9.14
N PRO A 41 16.16 3.71 9.88
CA PRO A 41 16.27 3.77 11.34
C PRO A 41 15.99 2.39 11.94
N ASP A 42 16.54 2.11 13.10
CA ASP A 42 16.14 0.93 13.86
C ASP A 42 14.85 1.21 14.60
N ILE A 43 13.89 0.33 14.44
CA ILE A 43 12.58 0.38 15.10
C ILE A 43 12.41 -0.87 15.95
N LEU A 44 12.15 -0.68 17.22
CA LEU A 44 11.78 -1.76 18.11
C LEU A 44 10.26 -1.94 18.06
N TYR A 45 9.83 -3.05 17.48
CA TYR A 45 8.43 -3.40 17.40
C TYR A 45 8.02 -4.34 18.53
N ASN A 46 6.82 -4.12 19.06
CA ASN A 46 6.10 -5.11 19.86
C ASN A 46 5.09 -5.81 18.95
N ARG A 47 5.30 -7.10 18.66
CA ARG A 47 4.42 -7.88 17.78
C ARG A 47 3.27 -8.49 18.57
N THR A 48 2.06 -8.34 18.04
CA THR A 48 0.85 -8.98 18.54
C THR A 48 0.13 -9.68 17.40
N ARG A 49 -0.62 -10.76 17.72
CA ARG A 49 -1.39 -11.54 16.75
C ARG A 49 -2.87 -11.25 16.87
N ILE A 50 -3.53 -11.10 15.72
CA ILE A 50 -4.98 -11.03 15.58
C ILE A 50 -5.43 -12.35 14.94
N GLU A 51 -6.24 -13.11 15.65
CA GLU A 51 -6.89 -14.31 15.11
C GLU A 51 -8.08 -13.89 14.25
N LEU A 52 -8.18 -14.43 13.04
CA LEU A 52 -9.22 -14.11 12.09
C LEU A 52 -10.39 -15.09 12.18
N VAL A 53 -11.58 -14.65 11.80
CA VAL A 53 -12.82 -15.44 11.85
C VAL A 53 -12.71 -16.71 10.98
N ASP A 54 -11.93 -16.68 9.90
CA ASP A 54 -11.70 -17.82 9.02
C ASP A 54 -10.66 -18.82 9.57
N GLY A 55 -10.09 -18.57 10.77
CA GLY A 55 -9.10 -19.40 11.43
C GLY A 55 -7.66 -19.11 11.00
N ASP A 56 -7.43 -18.10 10.16
CA ASP A 56 -6.11 -17.57 9.84
C ASP A 56 -5.68 -16.50 10.86
N PHE A 57 -4.58 -15.81 10.64
CA PHE A 57 -4.09 -14.77 11.53
C PHE A 57 -3.40 -13.62 10.79
N LEU A 58 -3.30 -12.50 11.48
CA LEU A 58 -2.47 -11.34 11.10
C LEU A 58 -1.54 -11.00 12.25
N ASP A 59 -0.27 -10.76 11.97
CA ASP A 59 0.66 -10.22 12.95
C ASP A 59 0.78 -8.70 12.77
N VAL A 60 0.67 -7.97 13.87
CA VAL A 60 0.74 -6.50 13.90
C VAL A 60 1.97 -6.09 14.69
N ASP A 61 2.88 -5.38 14.04
CA ASP A 61 4.08 -4.79 14.61
C ASP A 61 3.74 -3.38 15.13
N ARG A 62 3.77 -3.20 16.45
CA ARG A 62 3.30 -2.00 17.13
C ARG A 62 4.46 -1.18 17.68
N VAL A 63 4.38 0.14 17.49
CA VAL A 63 5.18 1.13 18.21
C VAL A 63 4.18 2.01 18.95
N GLY A 64 4.26 2.05 20.27
CA GLY A 64 3.30 2.80 21.07
C GLY A 64 3.98 3.44 22.27
N GLN A 65 3.58 4.65 22.58
CA GLN A 65 3.95 5.43 23.78
C GLN A 65 2.71 5.81 24.59
N GLY A 66 1.52 5.28 24.21
CA GLY A 66 0.24 5.58 24.85
C GLY A 66 -0.41 6.85 24.31
N HIS A 67 -0.14 7.22 23.08
CA HIS A 67 -0.82 8.35 22.44
C HIS A 67 -2.30 8.01 22.16
N SER A 68 -3.14 9.03 22.10
CA SER A 68 -4.57 8.90 21.80
C SER A 68 -4.84 8.76 20.30
N ARG A 69 -3.86 9.08 19.44
CA ARG A 69 -3.92 8.99 17.99
C ARG A 69 -3.15 7.74 17.53
N LEU A 70 -3.67 7.07 16.52
CA LEU A 70 -3.04 5.91 15.90
C LEU A 70 -2.85 6.12 14.40
N ALA A 71 -1.71 5.71 13.88
CA ALA A 71 -1.52 5.52 12.44
C ALA A 71 -1.41 4.01 12.12
N ILE A 72 -2.27 3.53 11.21
CA ILE A 72 -2.18 2.16 10.69
C ILE A 72 -1.48 2.20 9.33
N VAL A 73 -0.39 1.45 9.21
CA VAL A 73 0.47 1.43 8.01
C VAL A 73 0.28 0.13 7.26
N SER A 74 -0.05 0.25 5.96
CA SER A 74 -0.17 -0.84 4.99
C SER A 74 0.94 -0.71 3.94
N TYR A 75 1.84 -1.66 3.86
CA TYR A 75 3.01 -1.61 2.97
C TYR A 75 2.74 -2.17 1.58
N GLY A 76 3.74 -2.10 0.69
CA GLY A 76 3.66 -2.61 -0.69
C GLY A 76 3.84 -4.13 -0.80
N MET A 77 3.57 -4.64 -2.00
CA MET A 77 3.70 -6.06 -2.34
C MET A 77 5.09 -6.60 -2.00
N GLU A 78 5.15 -7.79 -1.36
CA GLU A 78 6.39 -8.42 -0.90
C GLU A 78 7.22 -7.54 0.05
N GLY A 79 6.55 -6.59 0.68
CA GLY A 79 7.09 -5.80 1.78
C GLY A 79 6.91 -6.49 3.13
N ASP A 80 7.37 -5.81 4.17
CA ASP A 80 7.20 -6.12 5.57
C ASP A 80 7.41 -4.84 6.40
N SER A 81 7.20 -4.91 7.71
CA SER A 81 7.41 -3.78 8.64
C SER A 81 8.86 -3.29 8.70
N HIS A 82 9.84 -4.10 8.24
CA HIS A 82 11.27 -3.77 8.26
C HIS A 82 11.75 -3.08 6.98
N ARG A 83 10.90 -2.90 5.96
CA ARG A 83 11.27 -2.14 4.77
C ARG A 83 11.65 -0.70 5.12
N ARG A 84 12.66 -0.17 4.44
CA ARG A 84 13.18 1.17 4.71
C ARG A 84 12.07 2.23 4.77
N TYR A 85 11.25 2.33 3.72
CA TYR A 85 10.19 3.35 3.64
C TYR A 85 9.13 3.19 4.74
N VAL A 86 8.88 1.96 5.21
CA VAL A 86 8.00 1.70 6.36
C VAL A 86 8.66 2.21 7.63
N ARG A 87 9.91 1.82 7.91
CA ARG A 87 10.62 2.21 9.14
C ARG A 87 10.84 3.72 9.24
N THR A 88 11.14 4.41 8.12
CA THR A 88 11.25 5.88 8.12
C THR A 88 9.92 6.55 8.40
N MET A 89 8.84 6.03 7.83
CA MET A 89 7.48 6.53 8.10
C MET A 89 7.04 6.25 9.54
N VAL A 90 7.25 5.03 10.04
CA VAL A 90 6.95 4.68 11.43
C VAL A 90 7.67 5.61 12.41
N LYS A 91 8.96 5.88 12.17
CA LYS A 91 9.72 6.83 12.98
C LYS A 91 9.07 8.22 12.96
N ALA A 92 8.77 8.76 11.78
CA ALA A 92 8.19 10.09 11.66
C ALA A 92 6.81 10.19 12.33
N LEU A 93 5.96 9.18 12.16
CA LEU A 93 4.64 9.12 12.77
C LEU A 93 4.73 9.01 14.30
N SER A 94 5.62 8.15 14.82
CA SER A 94 5.79 7.99 16.26
C SER A 94 6.40 9.21 16.96
N GLU A 95 7.16 10.02 16.22
CA GLU A 95 7.70 11.31 16.69
C GLU A 95 6.67 12.46 16.58
N SER A 96 5.47 12.21 16.04
CA SER A 96 4.38 13.18 15.83
C SER A 96 3.13 12.89 16.69
N ASP A 97 3.32 12.45 17.93
CA ASP A 97 2.27 12.14 18.89
C ASP A 97 1.24 11.10 18.39
N ARG A 98 1.72 10.05 17.70
CA ARG A 98 0.93 8.91 17.26
C ARG A 98 1.54 7.59 17.71
N ASP A 99 0.72 6.68 18.17
CA ASP A 99 1.07 5.27 18.15
C ASP A 99 1.01 4.75 16.71
N VAL A 100 1.81 3.75 16.36
CA VAL A 100 1.89 3.25 14.98
C VAL A 100 1.76 1.74 14.96
N TRP A 101 0.82 1.24 14.16
CA TRP A 101 0.63 -0.17 13.89
C TRP A 101 0.97 -0.48 12.44
N VAL A 102 1.92 -1.38 12.20
CA VAL A 102 2.24 -1.94 10.89
C VAL A 102 1.70 -3.36 10.88
N TRP A 103 0.66 -3.62 10.13
CA TRP A 103 0.11 -4.96 10.04
C TRP A 103 0.74 -5.75 8.90
N ASN A 104 1.03 -7.02 9.14
CA ASN A 104 1.65 -7.90 8.17
C ASN A 104 0.56 -8.73 7.47
N TYR A 105 0.60 -8.76 6.13
CA TYR A 105 -0.32 -9.55 5.33
C TYR A 105 -0.15 -11.06 5.62
N ARG A 106 -1.15 -11.84 5.28
CA ARG A 106 -1.16 -13.30 5.45
C ARG A 106 0.10 -13.93 4.84
N GLY A 107 0.87 -14.66 5.66
CA GLY A 107 2.11 -15.33 5.26
C GLY A 107 3.32 -14.42 5.04
N ILE A 108 3.28 -13.15 5.51
CA ILE A 108 4.41 -12.20 5.36
C ILE A 108 5.20 -11.99 6.67
N SER A 109 4.63 -12.31 7.80
CA SER A 109 5.23 -12.00 9.11
C SER A 109 6.43 -12.89 9.51
N GLY A 110 6.87 -13.79 8.64
CA GLY A 110 7.91 -14.78 8.91
C GLY A 110 7.37 -16.16 9.25
N GLU A 111 6.07 -16.29 9.51
CA GLU A 111 5.35 -17.54 9.70
C GLU A 111 4.33 -17.71 8.55
N PRO A 112 4.26 -18.91 7.90
CA PRO A 112 3.24 -19.17 6.90
C PRO A 112 1.84 -19.09 7.52
N ASN A 113 0.93 -18.40 6.85
CA ASN A 113 -0.47 -18.37 7.26
C ASN A 113 -1.14 -19.75 7.13
N ARG A 114 -2.27 -19.94 7.82
CA ARG A 114 -2.95 -21.24 7.96
C ARG A 114 -3.86 -21.61 6.78
N LYS A 115 -4.13 -20.68 5.85
CA LYS A 115 -4.92 -20.93 4.64
C LYS A 115 -4.01 -21.18 3.43
N VAL A 116 -4.54 -21.85 2.40
CA VAL A 116 -3.78 -22.09 1.15
C VAL A 116 -3.47 -20.80 0.43
N HIS A 117 -4.46 -19.91 0.35
CA HIS A 117 -4.30 -18.61 -0.28
C HIS A 117 -3.42 -17.66 0.54
N PHE A 118 -2.78 -16.74 -0.15
CA PHE A 118 -1.97 -15.67 0.44
C PHE A 118 -2.81 -14.39 0.58
N TYR A 119 -2.25 -13.26 0.24
CA TYR A 119 -2.89 -11.95 0.27
C TYR A 119 -3.00 -11.36 -1.14
N HIS A 120 -3.86 -10.38 -1.30
CA HIS A 120 -3.94 -9.51 -2.47
C HIS A 120 -4.45 -8.11 -2.10
N GLY A 121 -4.30 -7.13 -3.01
CA GLY A 121 -4.62 -5.72 -2.75
C GLY A 121 -6.10 -5.38 -2.59
N GLY A 122 -6.98 -6.36 -2.53
CA GLY A 122 -8.41 -6.19 -2.30
C GLY A 122 -8.94 -6.87 -1.02
N LEU A 123 -8.06 -7.42 -0.16
CA LEU A 123 -8.45 -8.04 1.12
C LEU A 123 -8.80 -6.97 2.17
N VAL A 124 -9.86 -6.21 1.90
CA VAL A 124 -10.32 -5.11 2.78
C VAL A 124 -10.78 -5.60 4.15
N ASP A 125 -11.23 -6.85 4.24
CA ASP A 125 -11.68 -7.46 5.50
C ASP A 125 -10.52 -7.65 6.48
N ASP A 126 -9.31 -7.95 6.01
CA ASP A 126 -8.13 -8.05 6.85
C ASP A 126 -7.79 -6.68 7.47
N LEU A 127 -7.81 -5.60 6.68
CA LEU A 127 -7.64 -4.23 7.19
C LEU A 127 -8.78 -3.85 8.16
N ALA A 128 -10.02 -4.26 7.86
CA ALA A 128 -11.16 -4.02 8.75
C ALA A 128 -10.95 -4.67 10.12
N MET A 129 -10.38 -5.87 10.19
CA MET A 129 -10.04 -6.53 11.45
C MET A 129 -8.97 -5.78 12.23
N VAL A 130 -7.92 -5.28 11.57
CA VAL A 130 -6.89 -4.45 12.23
C VAL A 130 -7.49 -3.15 12.78
N ILE A 131 -8.39 -2.52 12.03
CA ILE A 131 -9.11 -1.31 12.47
C ILE A 131 -10.04 -1.63 13.65
N LEU A 132 -10.74 -2.76 13.61
CA LEU A 132 -11.60 -3.20 14.72
C LEU A 132 -10.78 -3.38 16.00
N GLU A 133 -9.64 -4.05 15.93
CA GLU A 133 -8.74 -4.22 17.08
C GLU A 133 -8.24 -2.87 17.62
N ALA A 134 -7.93 -1.92 16.74
CA ALA A 134 -7.53 -0.58 17.15
C ALA A 134 -8.66 0.16 17.89
N ARG A 135 -9.91 0.02 17.43
CA ARG A 135 -11.09 0.59 18.10
C ARG A 135 -11.36 -0.08 19.46
N LEU A 136 -11.21 -1.40 19.53
CA LEU A 136 -11.32 -2.15 20.79
C LEU A 136 -10.21 -1.79 21.79
N ALA A 137 -9.03 -1.40 21.31
CA ALA A 137 -7.95 -0.85 22.11
C ALA A 137 -8.20 0.60 22.57
N GLY A 138 -9.31 1.23 22.15
CA GLY A 138 -9.74 2.55 22.62
C GLY A 138 -9.27 3.73 21.75
N TYR A 139 -8.68 3.51 20.58
CA TYR A 139 -8.30 4.61 19.68
C TYR A 139 -9.54 5.24 19.03
N LEU A 140 -9.70 6.55 19.24
CA LEU A 140 -10.80 7.35 18.68
C LEU A 140 -10.37 8.23 17.50
N HIS A 141 -9.08 8.27 17.19
CA HIS A 141 -8.50 8.97 16.06
C HIS A 141 -7.49 8.06 15.36
N ILE A 142 -7.87 7.54 14.20
CA ILE A 142 -7.08 6.59 13.42
C ILE A 142 -6.82 7.18 12.04
N ASP A 143 -5.54 7.31 11.68
CA ASP A 143 -5.10 7.68 10.35
C ASP A 143 -4.61 6.43 9.58
N LEU A 144 -4.85 6.37 8.27
CA LEU A 144 -4.38 5.28 7.43
C LEU A 144 -3.23 5.74 6.52
N VAL A 145 -2.13 5.00 6.49
CA VAL A 145 -1.01 5.28 5.59
C VAL A 145 -0.74 4.05 4.72
N GLY A 146 -0.95 4.18 3.42
CA GLY A 146 -0.83 3.09 2.46
C GLY A 146 0.30 3.31 1.44
N PHE A 147 1.10 2.28 1.18
CA PHE A 147 2.17 2.30 0.18
C PHE A 147 1.89 1.27 -0.91
N SER A 148 1.96 1.67 -2.18
CA SER A 148 1.84 0.75 -3.31
C SER A 148 0.58 -0.12 -3.20
N LEU A 149 0.71 -1.46 -3.15
CA LEU A 149 -0.40 -2.39 -2.93
C LEU A 149 -1.22 -2.03 -1.66
N GLY A 150 -0.55 -1.65 -0.57
CA GLY A 150 -1.21 -1.25 0.67
C GLY A 150 -2.00 0.06 0.52
N GLY A 151 -1.54 0.95 -0.35
CA GLY A 151 -2.31 2.14 -0.73
C GLY A 151 -3.56 1.77 -1.52
N ASN A 152 -3.45 0.88 -2.49
CA ASN A 152 -4.59 0.36 -3.24
C ASN A 152 -5.61 -0.33 -2.32
N LEU A 153 -5.14 -1.13 -1.36
CA LEU A 153 -5.99 -1.79 -0.37
C LEU A 153 -6.71 -0.76 0.53
N THR A 154 -5.99 0.27 0.99
CA THR A 154 -6.57 1.37 1.79
C THR A 154 -7.66 2.11 1.00
N LEU A 155 -7.40 2.45 -0.26
CA LEU A 155 -8.38 3.10 -1.13
C LEU A 155 -9.60 2.20 -1.40
N ASN A 156 -9.38 0.89 -1.60
CA ASN A 156 -10.47 -0.09 -1.72
C ASN A 156 -11.32 -0.15 -0.45
N TYR A 157 -10.70 -0.16 0.72
CA TYR A 157 -11.40 -0.14 2.00
C TYR A 157 -12.30 1.09 2.11
N LEU A 158 -11.75 2.29 1.89
CA LEU A 158 -12.49 3.54 1.98
C LEU A 158 -13.60 3.65 0.93
N GLY A 159 -13.32 3.27 -0.31
CA GLY A 159 -14.27 3.40 -1.42
C GLY A 159 -15.40 2.38 -1.37
N ARG A 160 -15.14 1.14 -0.92
CA ARG A 160 -16.18 0.08 -0.83
C ARG A 160 -17.08 0.23 0.38
N LEU A 161 -16.54 0.70 1.50
CA LEU A 161 -17.32 0.89 2.72
C LEU A 161 -18.13 2.18 2.69
N GLU A 162 -17.70 3.20 1.96
CA GLU A 162 -18.40 4.47 1.83
C GLU A 162 -18.78 5.08 3.19
N HIS A 163 -20.06 5.33 3.44
CA HIS A 163 -20.58 5.85 4.70
C HIS A 163 -20.41 4.88 5.89
N ARG A 164 -20.13 3.59 5.65
CA ARG A 164 -19.88 2.57 6.69
C ARG A 164 -18.46 2.59 7.25
N VAL A 165 -17.56 3.40 6.68
CA VAL A 165 -16.23 3.61 7.25
C VAL A 165 -16.38 4.15 8.67
N PRO A 166 -15.78 3.49 9.70
CA PRO A 166 -15.88 3.93 11.09
C PRO A 166 -15.51 5.40 11.28
N GLY A 167 -16.22 6.09 12.17
CA GLY A 167 -16.01 7.52 12.44
C GLY A 167 -14.64 7.85 13.02
N GLU A 168 -13.98 6.87 13.62
CA GLU A 168 -12.62 6.96 14.15
C GLU A 168 -11.56 7.11 13.07
N ILE A 169 -11.84 6.63 11.82
CA ILE A 169 -10.97 6.88 10.67
C ILE A 169 -11.11 8.33 10.25
N ARG A 170 -10.02 9.10 10.40
CA ARG A 170 -10.02 10.54 10.17
C ARG A 170 -9.51 10.90 8.79
N LYS A 171 -8.33 10.42 8.42
CA LYS A 171 -7.67 10.72 7.15
C LYS A 171 -6.91 9.52 6.61
N ALA A 172 -6.58 9.57 5.32
CA ALA A 172 -5.69 8.59 4.71
C ALA A 172 -4.67 9.27 3.79
N VAL A 173 -3.46 8.68 3.72
CA VAL A 173 -2.43 9.05 2.75
C VAL A 173 -1.95 7.80 2.04
N CYS A 174 -1.98 7.80 0.71
CA CYS A 174 -1.59 6.67 -0.13
C CYS A 174 -0.51 7.11 -1.12
N LEU A 175 0.63 6.39 -1.15
CA LEU A 175 1.80 6.77 -1.93
C LEU A 175 2.20 5.69 -2.95
N SER A 176 2.52 6.11 -4.18
CA SER A 176 2.96 5.25 -5.29
C SER A 176 1.98 4.09 -5.56
N VAL A 177 0.71 4.41 -5.75
CA VAL A 177 -0.40 3.45 -5.71
C VAL A 177 -0.81 2.98 -7.10
N PRO A 178 -0.81 1.66 -7.36
CA PRO A 178 -1.39 1.06 -8.56
C PRO A 178 -2.92 1.02 -8.45
N VAL A 179 -3.59 2.16 -8.62
CA VAL A 179 -5.07 2.22 -8.52
C VAL A 179 -5.77 1.43 -9.62
N ASP A 180 -5.10 1.23 -10.74
CA ASP A 180 -5.48 0.30 -11.81
C ASP A 180 -4.46 -0.85 -11.86
N VAL A 181 -4.84 -2.02 -11.35
CA VAL A 181 -3.94 -3.16 -11.19
C VAL A 181 -3.60 -3.81 -12.53
N GLU A 182 -4.53 -3.78 -13.51
CA GLU A 182 -4.27 -4.31 -14.86
C GLU A 182 -3.20 -3.47 -15.57
N ASP A 183 -3.32 -2.14 -15.50
CA ASP A 183 -2.35 -1.22 -16.07
C ASP A 183 -0.97 -1.36 -15.41
N CYS A 184 -0.93 -1.49 -14.08
CA CYS A 184 0.29 -1.77 -13.33
C CYS A 184 0.92 -3.12 -13.74
N ALA A 185 0.15 -4.20 -13.86
CA ALA A 185 0.65 -5.50 -14.26
C ALA A 185 1.24 -5.46 -15.67
N ARG A 186 0.55 -4.80 -16.61
CA ARG A 186 1.04 -4.56 -17.99
C ARG A 186 2.35 -3.77 -17.96
N ARG A 187 2.44 -2.72 -17.14
CA ARG A 187 3.65 -1.90 -17.00
C ARG A 187 4.82 -2.69 -16.40
N LEU A 188 4.57 -3.51 -15.37
CA LEU A 188 5.58 -4.38 -14.77
C LEU A 188 6.10 -5.46 -15.73
N ASN A 189 5.30 -5.90 -16.69
CA ASN A 189 5.71 -6.86 -17.70
C ASN A 189 6.54 -6.24 -18.84
N ALA A 190 6.70 -4.92 -18.88
CA ALA A 190 7.51 -4.24 -19.88
C ALA A 190 9.01 -4.61 -19.76
N PRO A 191 9.78 -4.60 -20.85
CA PRO A 191 11.18 -5.07 -20.86
C PRO A 191 12.10 -4.37 -19.87
N ASP A 192 11.90 -3.08 -19.63
CA ASP A 192 12.67 -2.28 -18.68
C ASP A 192 12.37 -2.63 -17.20
N ASN A 193 11.26 -3.33 -16.93
CA ASN A 193 10.87 -3.81 -15.60
C ASN A 193 11.22 -5.28 -15.33
N ARG A 194 11.92 -5.95 -16.26
CA ARG A 194 12.21 -7.38 -16.19
C ARG A 194 12.89 -7.82 -14.89
N LEU A 195 13.71 -6.97 -14.28
CA LEU A 195 14.38 -7.29 -13.03
C LEU A 195 13.41 -7.26 -11.84
N TYR A 196 12.45 -6.34 -11.84
CA TYR A 196 11.45 -6.24 -10.78
C TYR A 196 10.49 -7.42 -10.81
N ILE A 197 9.93 -7.73 -12.00
CA ILE A 197 9.00 -8.86 -12.12
C ILE A 197 9.67 -10.18 -11.75
N ARG A 198 10.91 -10.40 -12.17
CA ARG A 198 11.68 -11.60 -11.78
C ARG A 198 11.86 -11.68 -10.26
N ARG A 199 12.16 -10.56 -9.60
CA ARG A 199 12.29 -10.52 -8.15
C ARG A 199 10.97 -10.88 -7.45
N PHE A 200 9.84 -10.32 -7.89
CA PHE A 200 8.54 -10.64 -7.33
C PHE A 200 8.19 -12.13 -7.51
N LEU A 201 8.32 -12.65 -8.71
CA LEU A 201 8.04 -14.05 -8.99
C LEU A 201 8.94 -15.01 -8.17
N ASN A 202 10.22 -14.69 -7.98
CA ASN A 202 11.08 -15.48 -7.11
C ASN A 202 10.61 -15.45 -5.65
N SER A 203 10.21 -14.31 -5.14
CA SER A 203 9.68 -14.16 -3.78
C SER A 203 8.37 -14.94 -3.60
N PHE A 204 7.47 -14.90 -4.58
CA PHE A 204 6.23 -15.68 -4.57
C PHE A 204 6.51 -17.18 -4.58
N ARG A 205 7.46 -17.65 -5.41
CA ARG A 205 7.86 -19.05 -5.44
C ARG A 205 8.37 -19.54 -4.09
N GLU A 206 9.18 -18.73 -3.43
CA GLU A 206 9.69 -19.08 -2.11
C GLU A 206 8.56 -19.27 -1.09
N ARG A 207 7.55 -18.42 -1.12
CA ARG A 207 6.36 -18.58 -0.27
C ARG A 207 5.54 -19.82 -0.61
N ILE A 208 5.38 -20.12 -1.89
CA ILE A 208 4.70 -21.35 -2.32
C ILE A 208 5.43 -22.57 -1.74
N ARG A 209 6.78 -22.58 -1.81
CA ARG A 209 7.59 -23.66 -1.26
C ARG A 209 7.47 -23.77 0.26
N GLN A 210 7.47 -22.66 0.98
CA GLN A 210 7.19 -22.65 2.42
C GLN A 210 5.80 -23.22 2.71
N LYS A 211 4.80 -22.85 1.90
CA LYS A 211 3.43 -23.36 2.03
C LYS A 211 3.35 -24.87 1.75
N MET A 212 4.09 -25.37 0.77
CA MET A 212 4.17 -26.81 0.47
C MET A 212 4.66 -27.64 1.67
N HIS A 213 5.54 -27.08 2.51
CA HIS A 213 6.01 -27.76 3.72
C HIS A 213 4.93 -27.86 4.81
N VAL A 214 4.12 -26.82 4.98
CA VAL A 214 3.10 -26.78 6.05
C VAL A 214 1.73 -27.30 5.59
N MET A 215 1.50 -27.35 4.28
CA MET A 215 0.26 -27.81 3.66
C MET A 215 0.55 -28.73 2.44
N PRO A 216 1.19 -29.89 2.66
CA PRO A 216 1.57 -30.79 1.56
C PRO A 216 0.34 -31.26 0.77
N GLY A 217 0.46 -31.23 -0.56
CA GLY A 217 -0.59 -31.63 -1.49
C GLY A 217 -1.69 -30.60 -1.76
N HIS A 218 -1.66 -29.43 -1.09
CA HIS A 218 -2.66 -28.38 -1.32
C HIS A 218 -2.19 -27.29 -2.30
N ILE A 219 -0.91 -27.16 -2.49
CA ILE A 219 -0.28 -26.23 -3.43
C ILE A 219 1.05 -26.81 -3.91
N ASP A 220 1.47 -26.51 -5.12
CA ASP A 220 2.74 -26.97 -5.71
C ASP A 220 3.39 -25.89 -6.56
N ASP A 221 4.69 -26.08 -6.89
CA ASP A 221 5.46 -25.22 -7.81
C ASP A 221 5.89 -25.94 -9.11
N VAL A 222 5.22 -27.06 -9.45
CA VAL A 222 5.48 -27.81 -10.71
C VAL A 222 5.24 -26.89 -11.91
N GLY A 223 6.20 -26.77 -12.83
CA GLY A 223 6.09 -25.86 -13.98
C GLY A 223 6.14 -24.37 -13.65
N TYR A 224 6.50 -23.98 -12.42
CA TYR A 224 6.61 -22.56 -12.04
C TYR A 224 7.59 -21.78 -12.91
N ASP A 225 8.61 -22.42 -13.47
CA ASP A 225 9.61 -21.80 -14.34
C ASP A 225 9.01 -21.24 -15.64
N GLU A 226 7.78 -21.63 -16.01
CA GLU A 226 7.04 -21.10 -17.14
C GLU A 226 6.31 -19.79 -16.80
N ILE A 227 6.12 -19.47 -15.51
CA ILE A 227 5.49 -18.25 -15.05
C ILE A 227 6.47 -17.08 -15.22
N LYS A 228 6.15 -16.13 -16.11
CA LYS A 228 6.99 -14.97 -16.45
C LYS A 228 6.32 -13.63 -16.16
N THR A 229 5.03 -13.63 -15.82
CA THR A 229 4.22 -12.44 -15.63
C THR A 229 3.38 -12.55 -14.36
N LEU A 230 2.93 -11.41 -13.81
CA LEU A 230 1.98 -11.40 -12.70
C LEU A 230 0.66 -12.07 -13.11
N GLU A 231 0.19 -11.82 -14.32
CA GLU A 231 -1.03 -12.42 -14.85
C GLU A 231 -0.99 -13.95 -14.84
N ALA A 232 0.14 -14.54 -15.28
CA ALA A 232 0.31 -16.00 -15.24
C ALA A 232 0.36 -16.54 -13.81
N TYR A 233 0.97 -15.79 -12.88
CA TYR A 233 0.96 -16.12 -11.47
C TYR A 233 -0.46 -16.07 -10.89
N ASP A 234 -1.18 -14.98 -11.12
CA ASP A 234 -2.52 -14.79 -10.61
C ASP A 234 -3.52 -15.80 -11.17
N ALA A 235 -3.41 -16.15 -12.46
CA ALA A 235 -4.23 -17.19 -13.09
C ALA A 235 -4.10 -18.54 -12.38
N ARG A 236 -2.92 -18.86 -11.87
CA ARG A 236 -2.65 -20.14 -11.24
C ARG A 236 -2.88 -20.13 -9.73
N TYR A 237 -2.46 -19.09 -9.01
CA TYR A 237 -2.40 -19.10 -7.56
C TYR A 237 -3.36 -18.15 -6.86
N THR A 238 -3.85 -17.11 -7.54
CA THR A 238 -4.77 -16.14 -6.93
C THR A 238 -6.21 -16.41 -7.34
N VAL A 239 -6.49 -16.38 -8.62
CA VAL A 239 -7.85 -16.51 -9.17
C VAL A 239 -8.59 -17.75 -8.66
N PRO A 240 -8.01 -18.97 -8.70
CA PRO A 240 -8.72 -20.18 -8.27
C PRO A 240 -9.05 -20.19 -6.77
N HIS A 241 -8.17 -19.63 -5.94
CA HIS A 241 -8.32 -19.67 -4.49
C HIS A 241 -9.30 -18.62 -3.94
N PHE A 242 -9.59 -17.58 -4.73
CA PHE A 242 -10.52 -16.52 -4.32
C PHE A 242 -11.84 -16.55 -5.12
N GLY A 243 -12.04 -17.57 -5.98
CA GLY A 243 -13.30 -17.79 -6.69
C GLY A 243 -13.60 -16.79 -7.79
N PHE A 244 -12.58 -16.14 -8.35
CA PHE A 244 -12.74 -15.29 -9.54
C PHE A 244 -12.84 -16.15 -10.81
N THR A 245 -13.56 -15.65 -11.81
CA THR A 245 -13.73 -16.35 -13.09
C THR A 245 -12.45 -16.35 -13.91
N ASP A 246 -11.70 -15.26 -13.87
CA ASP A 246 -10.48 -15.05 -14.66
C ASP A 246 -9.66 -13.89 -14.08
N VAL A 247 -8.47 -13.66 -14.61
CA VAL A 247 -7.56 -12.58 -14.18
C VAL A 247 -8.12 -11.19 -14.47
N PRO A 248 -8.73 -10.89 -15.61
CA PRO A 248 -9.38 -9.60 -15.84
C PRO A 248 -10.45 -9.26 -14.81
N ALA A 249 -11.32 -10.22 -14.45
CA ALA A 249 -12.32 -10.03 -13.40
C ALA A 249 -11.68 -9.74 -12.03
N PHE A 250 -10.62 -10.48 -11.69
CA PHE A 250 -9.83 -10.23 -10.49
C PHE A 250 -9.18 -8.84 -10.52
N TYR A 251 -8.48 -8.46 -11.59
CA TYR A 251 -7.82 -7.15 -11.69
C TYR A 251 -8.80 -5.99 -11.62
N ARG A 252 -9.95 -6.12 -12.31
CA ARG A 252 -11.03 -5.13 -12.20
C ARG A 252 -11.54 -5.01 -10.76
N TRP A 253 -11.75 -6.14 -10.10
CA TRP A 253 -12.26 -6.14 -8.73
C TRP A 253 -11.23 -5.58 -7.74
N VAL A 254 -9.95 -5.90 -7.84
CA VAL A 254 -8.91 -5.43 -6.93
C VAL A 254 -8.47 -3.99 -7.17
N SER A 255 -8.75 -3.40 -8.33
CA SER A 255 -8.40 -2.03 -8.67
C SER A 255 -9.26 -1.03 -7.92
N SER A 256 -8.63 -0.19 -7.09
CA SER A 256 -9.32 0.84 -6.32
C SER A 256 -9.93 1.95 -7.17
N ARG A 257 -9.42 2.17 -8.39
CA ARG A 257 -9.93 3.16 -9.34
C ARG A 257 -11.45 3.13 -9.46
N TYR A 258 -12.04 1.93 -9.51
CA TYR A 258 -13.48 1.75 -9.72
C TYR A 258 -14.35 2.07 -8.49
N VAL A 259 -13.76 2.29 -7.34
CA VAL A 259 -14.46 2.58 -6.09
C VAL A 259 -14.11 3.93 -5.47
N LEU A 260 -13.20 4.71 -6.09
CA LEU A 260 -12.79 6.02 -5.56
C LEU A 260 -13.95 7.00 -5.38
N GLY A 261 -15.01 6.88 -6.18
CA GLY A 261 -16.20 7.71 -6.06
C GLY A 261 -16.96 7.55 -4.74
N GLY A 262 -16.81 6.38 -4.07
CA GLY A 262 -17.47 6.09 -2.79
C GLY A 262 -16.74 6.63 -1.55
N MET A 263 -15.54 7.19 -1.70
CA MET A 263 -14.74 7.65 -0.57
C MET A 263 -15.37 8.86 0.13
N GLN A 264 -15.41 8.81 1.47
CA GLN A 264 -15.99 9.85 2.33
C GLN A 264 -15.04 10.23 3.49
N ARG A 265 -13.75 10.00 3.32
CA ARG A 265 -12.71 10.47 4.26
C ARG A 265 -11.65 11.24 3.49
N PRO A 266 -11.17 12.37 4.02
CA PRO A 266 -10.09 13.13 3.37
C PRO A 266 -8.89 12.22 3.09
N THR A 267 -8.53 12.12 1.83
CA THR A 267 -7.48 11.21 1.36
C THR A 267 -6.56 11.91 0.39
N LEU A 268 -5.26 11.79 0.65
CA LEU A 268 -4.20 12.23 -0.26
C LEU A 268 -3.64 11.01 -1.01
N LEU A 269 -3.69 11.04 -2.33
CA LEU A 269 -3.04 10.08 -3.21
C LEU A 269 -1.85 10.74 -3.90
N VAL A 270 -0.64 10.22 -3.70
CA VAL A 270 0.59 10.75 -4.29
C VAL A 270 1.20 9.73 -5.24
N ASN A 271 1.29 10.06 -6.53
CA ASN A 271 1.94 9.24 -7.55
C ASN A 271 2.98 10.06 -8.34
N ALA A 272 4.09 9.44 -8.74
CA ALA A 272 5.12 10.06 -9.57
C ALA A 272 4.96 9.62 -11.03
N LEU A 273 5.10 10.56 -11.97
CA LEU A 273 4.98 10.28 -13.42
C LEU A 273 6.08 9.36 -13.95
N ASP A 274 7.23 9.34 -13.27
CA ASP A 274 8.36 8.47 -13.61
C ASP A 274 8.41 7.16 -12.80
N ASP A 275 7.33 6.83 -12.07
CA ASP A 275 7.22 5.55 -11.35
C ASP A 275 7.24 4.39 -12.35
N PRO A 276 8.26 3.50 -12.31
CA PRO A 276 8.39 2.43 -13.28
C PRO A 276 7.28 1.38 -13.20
N PHE A 277 6.48 1.35 -12.13
CA PHE A 277 5.42 0.36 -11.94
C PHE A 277 4.04 0.87 -12.36
N LEU A 278 3.86 2.18 -12.47
CA LEU A 278 2.58 2.78 -12.74
C LEU A 278 2.43 3.12 -14.23
N GLY A 279 1.36 2.65 -14.83
CA GLY A 279 0.94 3.11 -16.15
C GLY A 279 0.01 4.33 -16.06
N PRO A 280 -0.44 4.86 -17.20
CA PRO A 280 -1.23 6.09 -17.26
C PRO A 280 -2.57 6.00 -16.52
N ASP A 281 -3.17 4.82 -16.46
CA ASP A 281 -4.45 4.59 -15.77
C ASP A 281 -4.31 4.60 -14.24
N CYS A 282 -3.09 4.61 -13.71
CA CYS A 282 -2.82 4.80 -12.28
C CYS A 282 -2.85 6.28 -11.82
N PHE A 283 -3.27 7.21 -12.68
CA PHE A 283 -3.45 8.64 -12.37
C PHE A 283 -4.93 9.04 -12.48
N PRO A 284 -5.77 8.76 -11.48
CA PRO A 284 -7.22 8.89 -11.53
C PRO A 284 -7.69 10.36 -11.44
N ARG A 285 -7.34 11.17 -12.44
CA ARG A 285 -7.65 12.63 -12.47
C ARG A 285 -9.14 12.90 -12.47
N ALA A 286 -9.89 12.21 -13.34
CA ALA A 286 -11.32 12.39 -13.45
C ALA A 286 -12.08 11.94 -12.19
N GLU A 287 -11.59 10.89 -11.53
CA GLU A 287 -12.14 10.42 -10.27
C GLU A 287 -11.87 11.42 -9.14
N ALA A 288 -10.65 11.99 -9.07
CA ALA A 288 -10.32 13.03 -8.10
C ALA A 288 -11.16 14.31 -8.32
N GLU A 289 -11.35 14.74 -9.57
CA GLU A 289 -12.17 15.91 -9.90
C GLU A 289 -13.65 15.76 -9.48
N ARG A 290 -14.14 14.51 -9.37
CA ARG A 290 -15.52 14.20 -8.99
C ARG A 290 -15.72 13.93 -7.51
N ASN A 291 -14.65 13.71 -6.76
CA ASN A 291 -14.74 13.38 -5.34
C ASN A 291 -13.95 14.37 -4.48
N THR A 292 -14.65 15.22 -3.73
CA THR A 292 -14.08 16.26 -2.87
C THR A 292 -13.25 15.71 -1.70
N PHE A 293 -13.36 14.42 -1.38
CA PHE A 293 -12.56 13.76 -0.36
C PHE A 293 -11.21 13.24 -0.90
N LEU A 294 -10.99 13.23 -2.23
CA LEU A 294 -9.77 12.73 -2.83
C LEU A 294 -8.93 13.89 -3.40
N THR A 295 -7.73 14.07 -2.87
CA THR A 295 -6.70 14.94 -3.45
C THR A 295 -5.66 14.07 -4.14
N LEU A 296 -5.47 14.27 -5.45
CA LEU A 296 -4.43 13.62 -6.24
C LEU A 296 -3.23 14.56 -6.39
N GLU A 297 -2.12 14.21 -5.76
CA GLU A 297 -0.85 14.93 -5.90
C GLU A 297 0.07 14.22 -6.88
N ILE A 298 0.50 14.91 -7.94
CA ILE A 298 1.34 14.34 -9.00
C ILE A 298 2.73 14.94 -8.95
N ALA A 299 3.72 14.09 -8.67
CA ALA A 299 5.13 14.42 -8.77
C ALA A 299 5.66 14.12 -10.18
N GLN A 300 6.53 15.01 -10.73
CA GLN A 300 7.19 14.75 -12.02
C GLN A 300 8.20 13.59 -11.91
N HIS A 301 8.85 13.49 -10.77
CA HIS A 301 9.84 12.47 -10.46
C HIS A 301 9.57 11.92 -9.07
N GLY A 302 10.11 10.74 -8.75
CA GLY A 302 9.93 10.11 -7.45
C GLY A 302 10.19 8.61 -7.50
N GLY A 303 10.05 8.01 -8.67
CA GLY A 303 10.09 6.56 -8.83
C GLY A 303 9.06 5.87 -7.96
N HIS A 304 9.22 4.58 -7.76
CA HIS A 304 8.35 3.82 -6.86
C HIS A 304 8.85 3.91 -5.42
N LEU A 305 8.23 4.78 -4.61
CA LEU A 305 8.59 5.05 -3.20
C LEU A 305 10.03 5.57 -3.00
N GLY A 306 10.65 6.17 -4.03
CA GLY A 306 12.00 6.70 -3.94
C GLY A 306 12.03 8.07 -3.26
N PHE A 307 11.52 9.09 -3.88
CA PHE A 307 11.46 10.49 -3.44
C PHE A 307 12.76 10.94 -2.77
N LEU A 308 13.90 10.64 -3.42
CA LEU A 308 15.23 10.86 -2.88
C LEU A 308 15.72 12.29 -3.12
N GLY A 309 16.62 12.76 -2.22
CA GLY A 309 17.30 14.05 -2.39
C GLY A 309 16.59 15.25 -1.78
N ASP A 310 15.34 15.09 -1.37
CA ASP A 310 14.61 16.02 -0.50
C ASP A 310 14.38 15.32 0.85
N HIS A 311 15.26 15.55 1.79
CA HIS A 311 15.40 14.80 3.03
C HIS A 311 14.08 14.59 3.78
N GLY A 312 13.52 13.37 3.68
CA GLY A 312 12.28 13.00 4.36
C GLY A 312 11.03 13.68 3.79
N TRP A 313 11.00 14.02 2.51
CA TRP A 313 9.86 14.68 1.88
C TRP A 313 8.56 13.86 2.03
N MET A 314 8.61 12.54 1.81
CA MET A 314 7.42 11.68 1.96
C MET A 314 6.85 11.77 3.36
N GLU A 315 7.72 11.63 4.36
CA GLU A 315 7.34 11.67 5.76
C GLU A 315 6.72 13.04 6.13
N ARG A 316 7.39 14.14 5.74
CA ARG A 316 6.87 15.50 5.98
C ARG A 316 5.54 15.75 5.26
N ARG A 317 5.38 15.24 4.02
CA ARG A 317 4.13 15.44 3.26
C ARG A 317 2.97 14.66 3.87
N VAL A 318 3.24 13.43 4.34
CA VAL A 318 2.24 12.64 5.07
C VAL A 318 1.82 13.37 6.34
N LEU A 319 2.76 13.77 7.19
CA LEU A 319 2.46 14.46 8.43
C LEU A 319 1.70 15.78 8.18
N ALA A 320 2.15 16.60 7.22
CA ALA A 320 1.47 17.84 6.86
C ALA A 320 -0.01 17.61 6.52
N PHE A 321 -0.34 16.58 5.76
CA PHE A 321 -1.74 16.27 5.42
C PHE A 321 -2.54 15.72 6.61
N LEU A 322 -1.92 14.86 7.41
CA LEU A 322 -2.60 14.27 8.57
C LEU A 322 -2.88 15.29 9.67
N ASP A 323 -2.07 16.35 9.78
CA ASP A 323 -2.19 17.39 10.82
C ASP A 323 -3.01 18.63 10.38
N GLU A 324 -3.33 18.78 9.08
CA GLU A 324 -4.33 19.74 8.60
C GLU A 324 -5.71 19.44 9.22
#